data_8669c9254338515757e7374bb9f4ea4c
#
_entry.id   8669c9254338515757e7374bb9f4ea4c
#
_cell.length_a   1.000
_cell.length_b   1.000
_cell.length_c   1.000
_cell.angle_alpha   90.00
_cell.angle_beta   90.00
_cell.angle_gamma   90.00
#
_symmetry.space_group_name_H-M   'P 1'
#
loop_
_entity.id
_entity.type
_entity.pdbx_description
1 polymer ?
#
loop_
_entity_poly.entity_id
_entity_poly.type
_entity_poly.pdbx_seq_one_letter_code
_entity_poly.pdbx_strand_id
1 'polypeptide(L)'
;MTREEKFMQEAIKLSEKGMRNNEGGPFGCVIVKDDKIIGRGNNQVNATNDPTAHAELVAIREACNTLGTFLLEGCEVFTSCEPCPMCLSAIYWARADKIYFANNHKDAAEVGFDDSIIYQEINSDLKDRKIPMINLGREAAQKIFVEWSEKKDKTIY
;
A
#
# COMPACT_ATOMS: atom_id res chain seq x y z
N MET A 1 -15.53 -23.18 3.57
CA MET A 1 -14.78 -21.92 3.50
C MET A 1 -13.37 -22.20 4.00
N THR A 2 -12.38 -21.98 3.15
CA THR A 2 -10.97 -22.14 3.50
C THR A 2 -10.49 -21.07 4.49
N ARG A 3 -9.28 -21.24 5.01
CA ARG A 3 -8.61 -20.22 5.84
C ARG A 3 -8.50 -18.89 5.08
N GLU A 4 -8.03 -18.96 3.86
CA GLU A 4 -7.79 -17.78 3.00
C GLU A 4 -9.11 -17.06 2.68
N GLU A 5 -10.15 -17.81 2.36
CA GLU A 5 -11.47 -17.24 2.12
C GLU A 5 -12.03 -16.48 3.32
N LYS A 6 -11.78 -16.94 4.55
CA LYS A 6 -12.20 -16.24 5.77
C LYS A 6 -11.52 -14.89 5.91
N PHE A 7 -10.20 -14.81 5.69
CA PHE A 7 -9.48 -13.53 5.76
C PHE A 7 -9.88 -12.60 4.61
N MET A 8 -10.07 -13.13 3.40
CA MET A 8 -10.57 -12.33 2.28
C MET A 8 -11.96 -11.76 2.56
N GLN A 9 -12.85 -12.51 3.19
CA GLN A 9 -14.15 -11.99 3.60
C GLN A 9 -14.04 -10.82 4.59
N GLU A 10 -13.09 -10.86 5.52
CA GLU A 10 -12.86 -9.72 6.43
C GLU A 10 -12.41 -8.48 5.66
N ALA A 11 -11.53 -8.62 4.67
CA ALA A 11 -11.13 -7.51 3.79
C ALA A 11 -12.33 -6.95 3.00
N ILE A 12 -13.18 -7.83 2.46
CA ILE A 12 -14.40 -7.44 1.73
C ILE A 12 -15.39 -6.71 2.65
N LYS A 13 -15.60 -7.17 3.87
CA LYS A 13 -16.46 -6.48 4.86
C LYS A 13 -15.96 -5.09 5.19
N LEU A 14 -14.64 -4.90 5.30
CA LEU A 14 -14.05 -3.59 5.52
C LEU A 14 -14.29 -2.67 4.33
N SER A 15 -14.18 -3.17 3.09
CA SER A 15 -14.48 -2.38 1.88
C SER A 15 -15.93 -1.91 1.86
N GLU A 16 -16.86 -2.80 2.18
CA GLU A 16 -18.30 -2.51 2.24
C GLU A 16 -18.61 -1.45 3.31
N LYS A 17 -18.08 -1.65 4.52
CA LYS A 17 -18.29 -0.72 5.64
C LYS A 17 -17.75 0.67 5.34
N GLY A 18 -16.50 0.79 4.89
CA GLY A 18 -15.87 2.07 4.59
C GLY A 18 -16.60 2.83 3.47
N MET A 19 -16.98 2.14 2.40
CA MET A 19 -17.77 2.72 1.32
C MET A 19 -19.13 3.23 1.81
N ARG A 20 -19.88 2.43 2.56
CA ARG A 20 -21.21 2.80 3.08
C ARG A 20 -21.16 3.97 4.07
N ASN A 21 -20.07 4.10 4.80
CA ASN A 21 -19.84 5.22 5.73
C ASN A 21 -19.27 6.48 5.03
N ASN A 22 -19.11 6.48 3.70
CA ASN A 22 -18.50 7.56 2.93
C ASN A 22 -17.06 7.90 3.36
N GLU A 23 -16.32 6.92 3.89
CA GLU A 23 -14.91 7.10 4.31
C GLU A 23 -13.97 7.15 3.10
N GLY A 24 -14.33 6.46 2.02
CA GLY A 24 -13.58 6.39 0.77
C GLY A 24 -14.17 5.39 -0.21
N GLY A 25 -13.38 4.98 -1.19
CA GLY A 25 -13.76 3.97 -2.19
C GLY A 25 -13.95 2.57 -1.60
N PRO A 26 -14.48 1.60 -2.41
CA PRO A 26 -14.85 0.26 -1.96
C PRO A 26 -13.65 -0.67 -1.86
N PHE A 27 -12.70 -0.34 -1.00
CA PHE A 27 -11.46 -1.10 -0.82
C PHE A 27 -11.23 -1.41 0.65
N GLY A 28 -10.82 -2.65 0.92
CA GLY A 28 -10.53 -3.14 2.27
C GLY A 28 -9.34 -4.09 2.26
N CYS A 29 -8.60 -4.13 3.36
CA CYS A 29 -7.40 -4.94 3.50
C CYS A 29 -7.25 -5.45 4.93
N VAL A 30 -6.78 -6.68 5.08
CA VAL A 30 -6.30 -7.21 6.35
C VAL A 30 -4.88 -7.77 6.18
N ILE A 31 -4.07 -7.64 7.21
CA ILE A 31 -2.74 -8.24 7.28
C ILE A 31 -2.76 -9.30 8.36
N VAL A 32 -2.28 -10.49 8.00
CA VAL A 32 -2.37 -11.69 8.84
C VAL A 32 -0.98 -12.21 9.14
N LYS A 33 -0.75 -12.55 10.40
CA LYS A 33 0.43 -13.27 10.88
C LYS A 33 0.01 -14.36 11.83
N ASP A 34 0.53 -15.59 11.65
CA ASP A 34 0.23 -16.73 12.50
C ASP A 34 -1.29 -16.91 12.76
N ASP A 35 -2.08 -16.87 11.68
CA ASP A 35 -3.55 -16.98 11.67
C ASP A 35 -4.29 -15.88 12.45
N LYS A 36 -3.62 -14.78 12.77
CA LYS A 36 -4.21 -13.62 13.44
C LYS A 36 -4.17 -12.38 12.55
N ILE A 37 -5.27 -11.66 12.49
CA ILE A 37 -5.29 -10.34 11.85
C ILE A 37 -4.59 -9.36 12.79
N ILE A 38 -3.49 -8.78 12.31
CA ILE A 38 -2.66 -7.82 13.03
C ILE A 38 -2.81 -6.38 12.50
N GLY A 39 -3.43 -6.23 11.34
CA GLY A 39 -3.73 -4.93 10.75
C GLY A 39 -5.00 -4.99 9.90
N ARG A 40 -5.82 -3.95 9.99
CA ARG A 40 -7.06 -3.76 9.22
C ARG A 40 -7.05 -2.39 8.57
N GLY A 41 -7.57 -2.31 7.37
CA GLY A 41 -7.71 -1.05 6.67
C GLY A 41 -8.89 -1.07 5.72
N ASN A 42 -9.54 0.06 5.61
CA ASN A 42 -10.41 0.42 4.50
C ASN A 42 -9.91 1.72 3.88
N ASN A 43 -10.35 2.02 2.67
CA ASN A 43 -10.01 3.29 2.04
C ASN A 43 -10.59 4.45 2.86
N GLN A 44 -9.72 5.38 3.28
CA GLN A 44 -10.07 6.55 4.12
C GLN A 44 -9.70 7.88 3.44
N VAL A 45 -9.53 7.88 2.13
CA VAL A 45 -9.14 9.08 1.37
C VAL A 45 -10.08 10.25 1.65
N ASN A 46 -11.40 10.01 1.67
CA ASN A 46 -12.38 11.06 1.94
C ASN A 46 -12.41 11.46 3.43
N ALA A 47 -12.36 10.48 4.32
CA ALA A 47 -12.47 10.72 5.76
C ALA A 47 -11.28 11.51 6.32
N THR A 48 -10.09 11.33 5.74
CA THR A 48 -8.84 11.92 6.24
C THR A 48 -8.25 13.01 5.35
N ASN A 49 -8.85 13.29 4.19
CA ASN A 49 -8.29 14.18 3.14
C ASN A 49 -6.84 13.77 2.76
N ASP A 50 -6.58 12.47 2.73
CA ASP A 50 -5.27 11.90 2.44
C ASP A 50 -5.38 10.98 1.21
N PRO A 51 -4.86 11.38 0.03
CA PRO A 51 -4.91 10.56 -1.17
C PRO A 51 -4.10 9.27 -1.05
N THR A 52 -3.25 9.15 -0.05
CA THR A 52 -2.46 7.94 0.21
C THR A 52 -3.16 6.95 1.15
N ALA A 53 -4.28 7.32 1.78
CA ALA A 53 -5.00 6.49 2.74
C ALA A 53 -5.79 5.36 2.06
N HIS A 54 -5.12 4.59 1.20
CA HIS A 54 -5.65 3.36 0.65
C HIS A 54 -5.73 2.27 1.72
N ALA A 55 -6.62 1.30 1.54
CA ALA A 55 -6.88 0.24 2.50
C ALA A 55 -5.60 -0.50 2.93
N GLU A 56 -4.72 -0.80 1.97
CA GLU A 56 -3.47 -1.49 2.23
C GLU A 56 -2.52 -0.65 3.08
N LEU A 57 -2.39 0.65 2.79
CA LEU A 57 -1.52 1.54 3.57
C LEU A 57 -2.03 1.69 5.01
N VAL A 58 -3.34 1.81 5.18
CA VAL A 58 -3.96 1.87 6.52
C VAL A 58 -3.69 0.58 7.28
N ALA A 59 -3.87 -0.58 6.65
CA ALA A 59 -3.60 -1.89 7.25
C ALA A 59 -2.11 -2.09 7.57
N ILE A 60 -1.19 -1.67 6.71
CA ILE A 60 0.26 -1.73 6.95
C ILE A 60 0.64 -0.90 8.17
N ARG A 61 0.14 0.33 8.29
CA ARG A 61 0.41 1.21 9.44
C ARG A 61 -0.08 0.58 10.74
N GLU A 62 -1.28 0.02 10.75
CA GLU A 62 -1.80 -0.68 11.93
C GLU A 62 -0.98 -1.92 12.27
N ALA A 63 -0.65 -2.75 11.27
CA ALA A 63 0.14 -3.96 11.48
C ALA A 63 1.54 -3.65 12.01
N CYS A 64 2.23 -2.66 11.45
CA CYS A 64 3.54 -2.22 11.92
C CYS A 64 3.48 -1.71 13.37
N ASN A 65 2.44 -0.95 13.70
CA ASN A 65 2.19 -0.49 15.07
C ASN A 65 1.95 -1.66 16.02
N THR A 66 1.13 -2.62 15.62
CA THR A 66 0.82 -3.83 16.41
C THR A 66 2.08 -4.65 16.69
N LEU A 67 2.95 -4.80 15.68
CA LEU A 67 4.19 -5.59 15.81
C LEU A 67 5.36 -4.80 16.41
N GLY A 68 5.27 -3.47 16.48
CA GLY A 68 6.37 -2.61 16.93
C GLY A 68 7.57 -2.63 15.95
N THR A 69 7.35 -2.85 14.67
CA THR A 69 8.39 -2.91 13.63
C THR A 69 7.86 -2.38 12.29
N PHE A 70 8.75 -1.95 11.42
CA PHE A 70 8.42 -1.59 10.03
C PHE A 70 8.49 -2.79 9.06
N LEU A 71 8.81 -3.99 9.54
CA LEU A 71 8.91 -5.22 8.74
C LEU A 71 7.70 -6.12 8.97
N LEU A 72 7.07 -6.54 7.88
CA LEU A 72 5.95 -7.48 7.87
C LEU A 72 6.36 -8.86 7.35
N GLU A 73 7.61 -9.26 7.60
CA GLU A 73 8.11 -10.61 7.30
C GLU A 73 7.26 -11.67 8.04
N GLY A 74 6.91 -12.73 7.33
CA GLY A 74 5.98 -13.74 7.83
C GLY A 74 4.51 -13.32 7.80
N CYS A 75 4.17 -12.17 7.19
CA CYS A 75 2.81 -11.69 7.09
C CYS A 75 2.23 -11.91 5.69
N GLU A 76 0.94 -12.17 5.64
CA GLU A 76 0.15 -12.28 4.42
C GLU A 76 -0.82 -11.10 4.31
N VAL A 77 -0.92 -10.52 3.12
CA VAL A 77 -1.83 -9.42 2.81
C VAL A 77 -3.06 -9.96 2.09
N PHE A 78 -4.25 -9.67 2.60
CA PHE A 78 -5.51 -9.97 1.94
C PHE A 78 -6.20 -8.65 1.61
N THR A 79 -6.37 -8.35 0.33
CA THR A 79 -6.96 -7.10 -0.15
C THR A 79 -8.14 -7.37 -1.08
N SER A 80 -9.20 -6.59 -0.95
CA SER A 80 -10.43 -6.77 -1.73
C SER A 80 -10.24 -6.44 -3.22
N CYS A 81 -9.13 -5.80 -3.57
CA CYS A 81 -8.75 -5.50 -4.95
C CYS A 81 -7.23 -5.63 -5.11
N GLU A 82 -6.79 -5.97 -6.31
CA GLU A 82 -5.38 -5.98 -6.70
C GLU A 82 -4.73 -4.63 -6.33
N PRO A 83 -3.60 -4.64 -5.58
CA PRO A 83 -2.97 -3.41 -5.13
C PRO A 83 -2.56 -2.50 -6.29
N CYS A 84 -2.86 -1.22 -6.19
CA CYS A 84 -2.34 -0.22 -7.12
C CYS A 84 -0.81 -0.11 -7.01
N PRO A 85 -0.11 0.57 -7.94
CA PRO A 85 1.36 0.69 -7.88
C PRO A 85 1.89 1.27 -6.56
N MET A 86 1.20 2.24 -5.96
CA MET A 86 1.58 2.81 -4.67
C MET A 86 1.52 1.75 -3.55
N CYS A 87 0.41 1.02 -3.45
CA CYS A 87 0.21 0.00 -2.43
C CYS A 87 1.12 -1.21 -2.63
N LEU A 88 1.31 -1.64 -3.88
CA LEU A 88 2.24 -2.72 -4.21
C LEU A 88 3.65 -2.36 -3.75
N SER A 89 4.12 -1.14 -4.06
CA SER A 89 5.44 -0.67 -3.62
C SER A 89 5.55 -0.64 -2.09
N ALA A 90 4.50 -0.20 -1.39
CA ALA A 90 4.47 -0.20 0.07
C ALA A 90 4.56 -1.61 0.67
N ILE A 91 3.88 -2.59 0.07
CA ILE A 91 3.93 -4.00 0.49
C ILE A 91 5.34 -4.56 0.31
N TYR A 92 6.02 -4.22 -0.80
CA TYR A 92 7.43 -4.60 -1.02
C TYR A 92 8.36 -3.95 0.01
N TRP A 93 8.20 -2.67 0.30
CA TRP A 93 8.96 -2.01 1.36
C TRP A 93 8.75 -2.63 2.74
N ALA A 94 7.54 -3.05 3.03
CA ALA A 94 7.19 -3.76 4.27
C ALA A 94 7.69 -5.21 4.29
N ARG A 95 8.06 -5.79 3.15
CA ARG A 95 8.54 -7.18 3.01
C ARG A 95 7.54 -8.23 3.47
N ALA A 96 6.27 -8.06 3.13
CA ALA A 96 5.27 -9.10 3.33
C ALA A 96 5.53 -10.31 2.43
N ASP A 97 5.14 -11.48 2.88
CA ASP A 97 5.48 -12.75 2.20
C ASP A 97 4.56 -13.05 1.02
N LYS A 98 3.29 -12.66 1.09
CA LYS A 98 2.30 -13.01 0.09
C LYS A 98 1.13 -12.04 0.03
N ILE A 99 0.57 -11.89 -1.16
CA ILE A 99 -0.63 -11.08 -1.42
C ILE A 99 -1.72 -11.99 -1.98
N TYR A 100 -2.92 -11.91 -1.38
CA TYR A 100 -4.15 -12.44 -1.92
C TYR A 100 -5.05 -11.26 -2.28
N PHE A 101 -5.67 -11.29 -3.45
CA PHE A 101 -6.58 -10.25 -3.88
C PHE A 101 -7.85 -10.83 -4.52
N ALA A 102 -8.95 -10.07 -4.49
CA ALA A 102 -10.24 -10.50 -5.05
C ALA A 102 -10.47 -9.86 -6.43
N ASN A 103 -10.90 -8.61 -6.49
CA ASN A 103 -11.07 -7.89 -7.76
C ASN A 103 -9.70 -7.56 -8.38
N ASN A 104 -9.62 -7.50 -9.70
CA ASN A 104 -8.41 -7.09 -10.40
C ASN A 104 -8.47 -5.59 -10.79
N HIS A 105 -7.38 -5.06 -11.35
CA HIS A 105 -7.30 -3.65 -11.74
C HIS A 105 -8.29 -3.25 -12.86
N LYS A 106 -8.75 -4.19 -13.70
CA LYS A 106 -9.79 -3.92 -14.70
C LYS A 106 -11.14 -3.70 -14.05
N ASP A 107 -11.48 -4.53 -13.07
CA ASP A 107 -12.71 -4.36 -12.28
C ASP A 107 -12.72 -3.00 -11.58
N ALA A 108 -11.57 -2.57 -11.02
CA ALA A 108 -11.43 -1.25 -10.41
C ALA A 108 -11.61 -0.11 -11.43
N ALA A 109 -11.03 -0.23 -12.62
CA ALA A 109 -11.16 0.77 -13.69
C ALA A 109 -12.63 0.95 -14.14
N GLU A 110 -13.39 -0.14 -14.23
CA GLU A 110 -14.81 -0.12 -14.61
C GLU A 110 -15.70 0.69 -13.65
N VAL A 111 -15.30 0.80 -12.39
CA VAL A 111 -16.00 1.61 -11.37
C VAL A 111 -15.33 2.95 -11.08
N GLY A 112 -14.39 3.38 -11.95
CA GLY A 112 -13.80 4.72 -11.91
C GLY A 112 -12.44 4.83 -11.22
N PHE A 113 -11.82 3.72 -10.81
CA PHE A 113 -10.49 3.69 -10.19
C PHE A 113 -9.45 3.10 -11.15
N ASP A 114 -9.14 3.85 -12.22
CA ASP A 114 -8.19 3.44 -13.24
C ASP A 114 -6.77 3.90 -12.89
N ASP A 115 -5.88 2.94 -12.57
CA ASP A 115 -4.48 3.17 -12.27
C ASP A 115 -3.54 2.89 -13.47
N SER A 116 -4.08 2.58 -14.64
CA SER A 116 -3.29 2.24 -15.84
C SER A 116 -2.29 3.33 -16.22
N ILE A 117 -2.66 4.59 -16.04
CA ILE A 117 -1.76 5.73 -16.30
C ILE A 117 -0.50 5.68 -15.41
N ILE A 118 -0.62 5.23 -14.16
CA ILE A 118 0.52 5.16 -13.25
C ILE A 118 1.51 4.10 -13.73
N TYR A 119 1.02 2.94 -14.19
CA TYR A 119 1.87 1.90 -14.79
C TYR A 119 2.61 2.41 -16.03
N GLN A 120 1.93 3.17 -16.88
CA GLN A 120 2.53 3.79 -18.07
C GLN A 120 3.62 4.80 -17.68
N GLU A 121 3.34 5.67 -16.71
CA GLU A 121 4.27 6.69 -16.23
C GLU A 121 5.52 6.08 -15.59
N ILE A 122 5.38 5.01 -14.82
CA ILE A 122 6.53 4.30 -14.22
C ILE A 122 7.45 3.74 -15.29
N ASN A 123 6.89 3.23 -16.39
CA ASN A 123 7.65 2.66 -17.51
C ASN A 123 8.15 3.70 -18.51
N SER A 124 7.79 4.96 -18.36
CA SER A 124 8.21 6.05 -19.26
C SER A 124 9.52 6.70 -18.81
N ASP A 125 10.27 7.22 -19.76
CA ASP A 125 11.41 8.08 -19.43
C ASP A 125 10.96 9.33 -18.67
N LEU A 126 11.82 9.83 -17.78
CA LEU A 126 11.49 11.00 -16.93
C LEU A 126 11.00 12.20 -17.73
N LYS A 127 11.61 12.44 -18.90
CA LYS A 127 11.27 13.56 -19.80
C LYS A 127 9.88 13.46 -20.44
N ASP A 128 9.31 12.24 -20.52
CA ASP A 128 8.05 11.96 -21.20
C ASP A 128 6.86 11.84 -20.22
N ARG A 129 7.12 12.00 -18.93
CA ARG A 129 6.09 11.92 -17.87
C ARG A 129 5.19 13.13 -17.89
N LYS A 130 3.89 12.93 -17.63
CA LYS A 130 2.88 13.99 -17.54
C LYS A 130 3.12 14.97 -16.40
N ILE A 131 3.62 14.47 -15.27
CA ILE A 131 4.07 15.32 -14.17
C ILE A 131 5.56 15.55 -14.39
N PRO A 132 6.00 16.77 -14.74
CA PRO A 132 7.40 17.06 -14.99
C PRO A 132 8.28 16.76 -13.78
N MET A 133 9.37 16.05 -13.99
CA MET A 133 10.37 15.75 -12.96
C MET A 133 11.67 16.50 -13.29
N ILE A 134 11.99 17.46 -12.47
CA ILE A 134 13.15 18.35 -12.68
C ILE A 134 14.20 18.04 -11.62
N ASN A 135 15.40 17.63 -12.05
CA ASN A 135 16.52 17.40 -11.14
C ASN A 135 17.08 18.73 -10.66
N LEU A 136 17.06 18.96 -9.35
CA LEU A 136 17.53 20.19 -8.73
C LEU A 136 18.23 19.88 -7.40
N GLY A 137 19.36 20.51 -7.15
CA GLY A 137 20.07 20.42 -5.87
C GLY A 137 20.81 19.11 -5.61
N ARG A 138 21.10 18.30 -6.64
CA ARG A 138 21.70 16.97 -6.50
C ARG A 138 23.01 16.99 -5.68
N GLU A 139 23.90 17.96 -5.91
CA GLU A 139 25.19 18.02 -5.21
C GLU A 139 25.01 18.20 -3.69
N ALA A 140 24.09 19.06 -3.27
CA ALA A 140 23.80 19.27 -1.86
C ALA A 140 23.18 18.02 -1.22
N ALA A 141 22.21 17.39 -1.91
CA ALA A 141 21.57 16.15 -1.46
C ALA A 141 22.55 14.98 -1.37
N GLN A 142 23.52 14.90 -2.30
CA GLN A 142 24.52 13.84 -2.31
C GLN A 142 25.39 13.85 -1.03
N LYS A 143 25.68 15.02 -0.47
CA LYS A 143 26.43 15.13 0.79
C LYS A 143 25.74 14.40 1.94
N ILE A 144 24.41 14.48 2.01
CA ILE A 144 23.62 13.78 3.04
C ILE A 144 23.69 12.25 2.84
N PHE A 145 23.70 11.77 1.59
CA PHE A 145 23.87 10.35 1.31
C PHE A 145 25.27 9.84 1.70
N VAL A 146 26.32 10.65 1.51
CA VAL A 146 27.67 10.33 2.00
C VAL A 146 27.65 10.23 3.53
N GLU A 147 27.12 11.23 4.22
CA GLU A 147 26.97 11.21 5.69
C GLU A 147 26.20 10.00 6.17
N TRP A 148 25.06 9.67 5.52
CA TRP A 148 24.31 8.46 5.81
C TRP A 148 25.14 7.19 5.63
N SER A 149 25.95 7.10 4.57
CA SER A 149 26.79 5.92 4.32
C SER A 149 27.78 5.67 5.43
N GLU A 150 28.29 6.74 6.05
CA GLU A 150 29.28 6.72 7.13
C GLU A 150 28.66 6.58 8.53
N LYS A 151 27.36 6.83 8.66
CA LYS A 151 26.62 6.78 9.94
C LYS A 151 26.65 5.38 10.52
N LYS A 152 27.21 5.23 11.73
CA LYS A 152 27.42 3.93 12.38
C LYS A 152 26.15 3.34 13.00
N ASP A 153 25.23 4.19 13.45
CA ASP A 153 23.97 3.81 14.13
C ASP A 153 22.77 3.87 13.20
N LYS A 154 22.99 3.74 11.88
CA LYS A 154 21.91 3.72 10.89
C LYS A 154 21.13 2.41 10.92
N THR A 155 19.82 2.52 10.72
CA THR A 155 18.94 1.38 10.47
C THR A 155 18.70 1.25 8.97
N ILE A 156 18.93 0.08 8.42
CA ILE A 156 18.65 -0.25 7.01
C ILE A 156 17.25 -0.84 6.91
N TYR A 157 16.45 -0.38 5.95
CA TYR A 157 15.09 -0.87 5.72
C TYR A 157 14.80 -1.06 4.23
#